data_4264b0f79455b29202020939d1ca59d9
#
_entry.id   4264b0f79455b29202020939d1ca59d9
#
_cell.length_a   1.000
_cell.length_b   1.000
_cell.length_c   1.000
_cell.angle_alpha   90.00
_cell.angle_beta   90.00
_cell.angle_gamma   90.00
#
_symmetry.space_group_name_H-M   'P 1'
#
loop_
_entity.id
_entity.type
_entity.pdbx_description
1 polymer ?
#
loop_
_entity_poly.entity_id
_entity_poly.type
_entity_poly.pdbx_seq_one_letter_code
_entity_poly.pdbx_strand_id
1 'polypeptide(L)'
;MTALHLITNGRVDVSYPGGSYPLGKGDVIGICEICSEIHLLSYTTLEDTTILTYPLTSLDSLNDILQKHPDVARLFLLSCFRQINILLNRSSISELNCSELYRTLIDDISTYKSLCDRYRIPARSLEHFDELNAFLGDDSPDIWLNGYYMGLNHILASDNYRIMVQEADLPIGMLRKGSLDFRRTYQSLEEQFHYLQQIGGFYFRESGNDLFDFYTSLYYKLGQDNEDSKVVYDRIQRMLSKAGALSFIDQNLFTSRAQSFQSSLSLMGSADSADSGFSDDSEILGRLAGSLNTILEYAG
;
A
#
# COMPACT_ATOMS: atom_id res chain seq x y z
N MET A 1 26.26 -7.39 -4.66
CA MET A 1 26.09 -6.59 -5.90
C MET A 1 27.45 -6.31 -6.51
N THR A 2 27.60 -6.46 -7.79
CA THR A 2 28.89 -6.31 -8.48
C THR A 2 29.06 -4.99 -9.22
N ALA A 3 28.02 -4.17 -9.28
CA ALA A 3 28.05 -2.87 -9.94
C ALA A 3 26.94 -1.94 -9.43
N LEU A 4 27.18 -0.62 -9.55
CA LEU A 4 26.18 0.43 -9.44
C LEU A 4 25.86 0.97 -10.83
N HIS A 5 24.61 1.36 -11.07
CA HIS A 5 24.18 1.84 -12.38
C HIS A 5 23.56 3.23 -12.24
N LEU A 6 24.27 4.26 -12.73
CA LEU A 6 23.76 5.63 -12.81
C LEU A 6 22.86 5.80 -14.02
N ILE A 7 21.65 6.24 -13.84
CA ILE A 7 20.72 6.59 -14.93
C ILE A 7 21.15 7.95 -15.50
N THR A 8 21.60 7.95 -16.77
CA THR A 8 21.98 9.17 -17.49
C THR A 8 20.84 9.71 -18.35
N ASN A 9 19.94 8.84 -18.79
CA ASN A 9 18.74 9.19 -19.53
C ASN A 9 17.68 8.08 -19.33
N GLY A 10 16.40 8.44 -19.44
CA GLY A 10 15.29 7.49 -19.30
C GLY A 10 14.79 7.33 -17.85
N ARG A 11 13.97 6.33 -17.64
CA ARG A 11 13.27 6.05 -16.37
C ARG A 11 13.24 4.55 -16.07
N VAL A 12 13.37 4.23 -14.79
CA VAL A 12 13.32 2.85 -14.25
C VAL A 12 12.32 2.83 -13.12
N ASP A 13 11.40 1.89 -13.12
CA ASP A 13 10.51 1.63 -12.01
C ASP A 13 11.15 0.68 -11.02
N VAL A 14 11.00 0.98 -9.73
CA VAL A 14 11.54 0.19 -8.62
C VAL A 14 10.39 -0.40 -7.85
N SER A 15 10.24 -1.72 -7.89
CA SER A 15 9.16 -2.42 -7.19
C SER A 15 9.58 -2.82 -5.79
N TYR A 16 8.64 -2.64 -4.85
CA TYR A 16 8.74 -3.05 -3.45
C TYR A 16 7.39 -3.66 -3.01
N PRO A 17 7.28 -4.33 -1.84
CA PRO A 17 6.02 -4.87 -1.38
C PRO A 17 4.91 -3.81 -1.28
N GLY A 18 3.83 -4.00 -2.04
CA GLY A 18 2.68 -3.09 -2.07
C GLY A 18 2.80 -1.89 -3.01
N GLY A 19 3.86 -1.76 -3.82
CA GLY A 19 3.94 -0.66 -4.77
C GLY A 19 5.24 -0.52 -5.55
N SER A 20 5.37 0.62 -6.20
CA SER A 20 6.58 0.99 -6.93
C SER A 20 6.85 2.49 -6.88
N TYR A 21 8.05 2.90 -7.29
CA TYR A 21 8.42 4.29 -7.51
C TYR A 21 9.41 4.44 -8.66
N PRO A 22 9.34 5.54 -9.42
CA PRO A 22 10.23 5.75 -10.53
C PRO A 22 11.59 6.34 -10.09
N LEU A 23 12.66 5.84 -10.70
CA LEU A 23 13.97 6.46 -10.74
C LEU A 23 14.17 7.12 -12.11
N GLY A 24 14.87 8.24 -12.13
CA GLY A 24 15.14 9.00 -13.33
C GLY A 24 16.60 9.43 -13.45
N LYS A 25 16.86 10.35 -14.38
CA LYS A 25 18.21 10.89 -14.62
C LYS A 25 18.86 11.40 -13.32
N GLY A 26 20.06 10.91 -13.02
CA GLY A 26 20.83 11.23 -11.81
C GLY A 26 20.59 10.27 -10.65
N ASP A 27 19.64 9.31 -10.77
CA ASP A 27 19.46 8.24 -9.81
C ASP A 27 20.43 7.10 -10.04
N VAL A 28 20.72 6.37 -8.95
CA VAL A 28 21.63 5.24 -8.97
C VAL A 28 20.89 3.98 -8.53
N ILE A 29 20.79 3.04 -9.46
CA ILE A 29 20.23 1.71 -9.21
C ILE A 29 21.18 0.94 -8.32
N GLY A 30 20.65 0.27 -7.29
CA GLY A 30 21.38 -0.59 -6.37
C GLY A 30 22.11 0.12 -5.24
N ILE A 31 22.07 1.46 -5.17
CA ILE A 31 22.82 2.22 -4.15
C ILE A 31 22.32 1.94 -2.72
N CYS A 32 21.03 1.71 -2.54
CA CYS A 32 20.44 1.38 -1.23
C CYS A 32 20.76 -0.05 -0.78
N GLU A 33 21.11 -0.92 -1.72
CA GLU A 33 21.41 -2.33 -1.47
C GLU A 33 22.91 -2.64 -1.45
N ILE A 34 23.77 -1.61 -1.68
CA ILE A 34 25.21 -1.78 -1.89
C ILE A 34 25.91 -2.45 -0.70
N CYS A 35 25.41 -2.22 0.51
CA CYS A 35 25.95 -2.80 1.75
C CYS A 35 25.09 -4.00 2.23
N SER A 36 24.15 -4.47 1.42
CA SER A 36 23.28 -5.61 1.70
C SER A 36 23.77 -6.84 0.91
N GLU A 37 23.73 -8.01 1.53
CA GLU A 37 23.97 -9.29 0.85
C GLU A 37 22.74 -9.79 0.10
N ILE A 38 21.59 -9.14 0.29
CA ILE A 38 20.29 -9.55 -0.25
C ILE A 38 19.80 -8.48 -1.22
N HIS A 39 19.34 -8.89 -2.39
CA HIS A 39 18.60 -8.04 -3.32
C HIS A 39 17.14 -7.95 -2.86
N LEU A 40 16.69 -6.75 -2.52
CA LEU A 40 15.35 -6.47 -2.02
C LEU A 40 14.42 -5.94 -3.12
N LEU A 41 15.00 -5.28 -4.12
CA LEU A 41 14.26 -4.52 -5.12
C LEU A 41 14.31 -5.19 -6.49
N SER A 42 13.23 -5.03 -7.25
CA SER A 42 13.17 -5.33 -8.67
C SER A 42 13.15 -4.04 -9.48
N TYR A 43 13.86 -4.02 -10.60
CA TYR A 43 14.01 -2.86 -11.45
C TYR A 43 13.51 -3.16 -12.86
N THR A 44 12.59 -2.33 -13.36
CA THR A 44 12.01 -2.45 -14.70
C THR A 44 12.12 -1.13 -15.46
N THR A 45 12.66 -1.14 -16.67
CA THR A 45 12.72 0.06 -17.49
C THR A 45 11.32 0.45 -17.97
N LEU A 46 10.97 1.73 -17.82
CA LEU A 46 9.69 2.29 -18.31
C LEU A 46 9.79 2.84 -19.72
N GLU A 47 11.00 3.15 -20.17
CA GLU A 47 11.31 3.71 -21.48
C GLU A 47 12.76 3.39 -21.86
N ASP A 48 13.19 3.77 -23.05
CA ASP A 48 14.59 3.62 -23.48
C ASP A 48 15.51 4.31 -22.49
N THR A 49 16.32 3.52 -21.78
CA THR A 49 17.11 3.98 -20.65
C THR A 49 18.60 3.77 -20.90
N THR A 50 19.36 4.82 -20.71
CA THR A 50 20.83 4.78 -20.80
C THR A 50 21.40 4.83 -19.39
N ILE A 51 22.27 3.88 -19.07
CA ILE A 51 22.95 3.78 -17.77
C ILE A 51 24.46 3.82 -17.93
N LEU A 52 25.12 4.43 -16.95
CA LEU A 52 26.57 4.34 -16.77
C LEU A 52 26.85 3.36 -15.63
N THR A 53 27.59 2.30 -15.93
CA THR A 53 27.88 1.24 -14.97
C THR A 53 29.22 1.47 -14.29
N TYR A 54 29.21 1.45 -12.96
CA TYR A 54 30.39 1.46 -12.08
C TYR A 54 30.63 0.05 -11.55
N PRO A 55 31.57 -0.73 -12.10
CA PRO A 55 31.89 -2.04 -11.57
C PRO A 55 32.55 -1.91 -10.21
N LEU A 56 32.15 -2.72 -9.27
CA LEU A 56 32.67 -2.74 -7.90
C LEU A 56 33.23 -4.13 -7.57
N THR A 57 34.45 -4.16 -7.08
CA THR A 57 35.09 -5.40 -6.60
C THR A 57 34.92 -5.59 -5.11
N SER A 58 34.78 -4.49 -4.36
CA SER A 58 34.58 -4.47 -2.91
C SER A 58 34.00 -3.12 -2.45
N LEU A 59 33.60 -3.01 -1.19
CA LEU A 59 33.23 -1.73 -0.56
C LEU A 59 34.44 -0.77 -0.48
N ASP A 60 35.66 -1.29 -0.38
CA ASP A 60 36.87 -0.47 -0.41
C ASP A 60 37.06 0.18 -1.78
N SER A 61 36.76 -0.52 -2.88
CA SER A 61 36.79 0.07 -4.22
C SER A 61 35.75 1.19 -4.39
N LEU A 62 34.59 1.06 -3.74
CA LEU A 62 33.60 2.14 -3.68
C LEU A 62 34.13 3.33 -2.89
N ASN A 63 34.70 3.09 -1.71
CA ASN A 63 35.26 4.16 -0.87
C ASN A 63 36.34 4.95 -1.65
N ASP A 64 37.21 4.26 -2.36
CA ASP A 64 38.22 4.89 -3.23
C ASP A 64 37.61 5.80 -4.29
N ILE A 65 36.50 5.39 -4.91
CA ILE A 65 35.78 6.20 -5.90
C ILE A 65 35.20 7.45 -5.23
N LEU A 66 34.56 7.28 -4.08
CA LEU A 66 33.92 8.39 -3.36
C LEU A 66 34.94 9.44 -2.88
N GLN A 67 36.10 9.00 -2.40
CA GLN A 67 37.16 9.91 -1.95
C GLN A 67 37.81 10.67 -3.12
N LYS A 68 38.03 10.00 -4.25
CA LYS A 68 38.68 10.62 -5.41
C LYS A 68 37.74 11.54 -6.21
N HIS A 69 36.41 11.32 -6.12
CA HIS A 69 35.42 12.01 -6.93
C HIS A 69 34.27 12.56 -6.06
N PRO A 70 34.45 13.73 -5.41
CA PRO A 70 33.43 14.32 -4.52
C PRO A 70 32.07 14.53 -5.17
N ASP A 71 32.02 14.86 -6.46
CA ASP A 71 30.77 15.06 -7.19
C ASP A 71 30.03 13.72 -7.41
N VAL A 72 30.75 12.63 -7.61
CA VAL A 72 30.17 11.26 -7.66
C VAL A 72 29.67 10.84 -6.29
N ALA A 73 30.45 11.13 -5.24
CA ALA A 73 30.01 10.88 -3.85
C ALA A 73 28.71 11.61 -3.52
N ARG A 74 28.64 12.89 -3.86
CA ARG A 74 27.42 13.70 -3.71
C ARG A 74 26.23 13.06 -4.41
N LEU A 75 26.39 12.67 -5.67
CA LEU A 75 25.33 12.09 -6.48
C LEU A 75 24.84 10.76 -5.92
N PHE A 76 25.75 9.90 -5.48
CA PHE A 76 25.40 8.60 -4.88
C PHE A 76 24.66 8.77 -3.57
N LEU A 77 25.11 9.68 -2.69
CA LEU A 77 24.43 9.97 -1.43
C LEU A 77 23.06 10.60 -1.65
N LEU A 78 22.92 11.56 -2.58
CA LEU A 78 21.63 12.16 -2.92
C LEU A 78 20.64 11.10 -3.42
N SER A 79 21.08 10.22 -4.31
CA SER A 79 20.22 9.15 -4.82
C SER A 79 19.81 8.18 -3.71
N CYS A 80 20.77 7.77 -2.86
CA CYS A 80 20.49 6.88 -1.72
C CYS A 80 19.45 7.50 -0.77
N PHE A 81 19.69 8.71 -0.30
CA PHE A 81 18.83 9.36 0.69
C PHE A 81 17.44 9.72 0.13
N ARG A 82 17.36 10.04 -1.17
CA ARG A 82 16.08 10.26 -1.84
C ARG A 82 15.25 8.97 -1.86
N GLN A 83 15.84 7.85 -2.22
CA GLN A 83 15.17 6.56 -2.22
C GLN A 83 14.71 6.14 -0.82
N ILE A 84 15.55 6.36 0.20
CA ILE A 84 15.17 6.12 1.60
C ILE A 84 13.98 6.99 1.99
N ASN A 85 13.98 8.29 1.68
CA ASN A 85 12.87 9.18 1.98
C ASN A 85 11.56 8.75 1.29
N ILE A 86 11.64 8.26 0.05
CA ILE A 86 10.46 7.72 -0.64
C ILE A 86 9.90 6.53 0.13
N LEU A 87 10.75 5.58 0.54
CA LEU A 87 10.31 4.41 1.28
C LEU A 87 9.75 4.77 2.67
N LEU A 88 10.40 5.66 3.41
CA LEU A 88 9.94 6.15 4.71
C LEU A 88 8.55 6.79 4.63
N ASN A 89 8.33 7.64 3.63
CA ASN A 89 7.00 8.23 3.39
C ASN A 89 5.95 7.16 3.07
N ARG A 90 6.32 6.15 2.29
CA ARG A 90 5.42 5.05 1.96
C ARG A 90 5.11 4.18 3.18
N SER A 91 6.11 3.90 4.02
CA SER A 91 5.94 3.18 5.28
C SER A 91 4.97 3.91 6.21
N SER A 92 5.16 5.22 6.43
CA SER A 92 4.28 6.02 7.27
C SER A 92 2.82 6.06 6.77
N ILE A 93 2.62 6.17 5.44
CA ILE A 93 1.28 6.13 4.85
C ILE A 93 0.65 4.73 5.01
N SER A 94 1.42 3.69 4.77
CA SER A 94 0.96 2.30 4.92
C SER A 94 0.57 1.98 6.37
N GLU A 95 1.34 2.44 7.35
CA GLU A 95 1.06 2.28 8.78
C GLU A 95 -0.27 2.95 9.18
N LEU A 96 -0.51 4.18 8.72
CA LEU A 96 -1.78 4.86 8.93
C LEU A 96 -2.95 4.08 8.31
N ASN A 97 -2.76 3.55 7.10
CA ASN A 97 -3.78 2.74 6.43
C ASN A 97 -4.06 1.44 7.18
N CYS A 98 -3.03 0.76 7.70
CA CYS A 98 -3.19 -0.43 8.54
C CYS A 98 -4.05 -0.13 9.77
N SER A 99 -3.72 0.94 10.49
CA SER A 99 -4.43 1.35 11.70
C SER A 99 -5.90 1.74 11.42
N GLU A 100 -6.14 2.49 10.35
CA GLU A 100 -7.49 2.90 9.96
C GLU A 100 -8.35 1.69 9.53
N LEU A 101 -7.79 0.82 8.69
CA LEU A 101 -8.50 -0.37 8.23
C LEU A 101 -8.81 -1.34 9.36
N TYR A 102 -7.88 -1.52 10.30
CA TYR A 102 -8.13 -2.34 11.48
C TYR A 102 -9.27 -1.80 12.35
N ARG A 103 -9.28 -0.49 12.65
CA ARG A 103 -10.37 0.14 13.40
C ARG A 103 -11.71 -0.03 12.70
N THR A 104 -11.72 0.12 11.37
CA THR A 104 -12.92 -0.06 10.55
C THR A 104 -13.39 -1.52 10.59
N LEU A 105 -12.47 -2.48 10.51
CA LEU A 105 -12.78 -3.90 10.59
C LEU A 105 -13.44 -4.26 11.94
N ILE A 106 -12.88 -3.76 13.06
CA ILE A 106 -13.47 -3.94 14.39
C ILE A 106 -14.89 -3.39 14.45
N ASP A 107 -15.12 -2.17 13.92
CA ASP A 107 -16.46 -1.55 13.91
C ASP A 107 -17.43 -2.36 13.04
N ASP A 108 -17.00 -2.83 11.88
CA ASP A 108 -17.82 -3.66 10.99
C ASP A 108 -18.20 -4.99 11.68
N ILE A 109 -17.24 -5.70 12.29
CA ILE A 109 -17.50 -6.95 13.02
C ILE A 109 -18.45 -6.73 14.20
N SER A 110 -18.23 -5.68 14.98
CA SER A 110 -19.06 -5.33 16.12
C SER A 110 -20.52 -5.04 15.71
N THR A 111 -20.69 -4.26 14.63
CA THR A 111 -22.01 -3.96 14.06
C THR A 111 -22.70 -5.24 13.58
N TYR A 112 -22.00 -6.10 12.85
CA TYR A 112 -22.53 -7.38 12.39
C TYR A 112 -23.02 -8.26 13.56
N LYS A 113 -22.18 -8.45 14.58
CA LYS A 113 -22.53 -9.23 15.77
C LYS A 113 -23.77 -8.66 16.49
N SER A 114 -23.82 -7.33 16.69
CA SER A 114 -24.96 -6.65 17.32
C SER A 114 -26.27 -6.84 16.55
N LEU A 115 -26.23 -6.79 15.21
CA LEU A 115 -27.40 -7.03 14.37
C LEU A 115 -27.84 -8.50 14.42
N CYS A 116 -26.90 -9.44 14.40
CA CYS A 116 -27.18 -10.87 14.55
C CYS A 116 -27.87 -11.16 15.88
N ASP A 117 -27.38 -10.59 16.98
CA ASP A 117 -27.98 -10.75 18.32
C ASP A 117 -29.40 -10.16 18.37
N ARG A 118 -29.61 -8.95 17.83
CA ARG A 118 -30.90 -8.27 17.76
C ARG A 118 -31.96 -9.10 17.05
N TYR A 119 -31.58 -9.70 15.91
CA TYR A 119 -32.49 -10.46 15.07
C TYR A 119 -32.47 -11.98 15.37
N ARG A 120 -31.72 -12.42 16.38
CA ARG A 120 -31.53 -13.84 16.73
C ARG A 120 -31.05 -14.67 15.52
N ILE A 121 -30.18 -14.08 14.69
CA ILE A 121 -29.55 -14.74 13.55
C ILE A 121 -28.22 -15.30 14.05
N PRO A 122 -27.92 -16.61 13.86
CA PRO A 122 -26.63 -17.16 14.25
C PRO A 122 -25.50 -16.43 13.52
N ALA A 123 -24.66 -15.73 14.28
CA ALA A 123 -23.46 -15.12 13.73
C ALA A 123 -22.45 -16.22 13.33
N ARG A 124 -21.86 -16.08 12.16
CA ARG A 124 -20.79 -16.99 11.73
C ARG A 124 -19.50 -16.66 12.48
N SER A 125 -18.67 -17.68 12.72
CA SER A 125 -17.36 -17.48 13.30
C SER A 125 -16.43 -16.84 12.25
N LEU A 126 -15.64 -15.85 12.67
CA LEU A 126 -14.54 -15.30 11.90
C LEU A 126 -13.27 -16.00 12.37
N GLU A 127 -12.89 -17.07 11.66
CA GLU A 127 -11.67 -17.80 11.97
C GLU A 127 -10.45 -16.86 11.89
N HIS A 128 -9.49 -17.04 12.81
CA HIS A 128 -8.25 -16.27 12.88
C HIS A 128 -8.38 -14.77 13.16
N PHE A 129 -9.58 -14.25 13.48
CA PHE A 129 -9.72 -12.84 13.81
C PHE A 129 -8.97 -12.46 15.10
N ASP A 130 -9.01 -13.33 16.09
CA ASP A 130 -8.36 -13.09 17.39
C ASP A 130 -6.81 -13.09 17.29
N GLU A 131 -6.28 -13.64 16.19
CA GLU A 131 -4.84 -13.63 15.88
C GLU A 131 -4.39 -12.32 15.21
N LEU A 132 -5.35 -11.50 14.74
CA LEU A 132 -5.07 -10.25 14.08
C LEU A 132 -4.67 -9.17 15.09
N ASN A 133 -3.39 -8.91 15.21
CA ASN A 133 -2.89 -7.83 16.06
C ASN A 133 -3.09 -6.47 15.40
N ALA A 134 -3.55 -5.48 16.18
CA ALA A 134 -3.63 -4.11 15.71
C ALA A 134 -2.23 -3.57 15.43
N PHE A 135 -2.05 -2.98 14.26
CA PHE A 135 -0.93 -2.09 13.99
C PHE A 135 -1.20 -0.79 14.77
N LEU A 136 -0.78 -0.78 16.03
CA LEU A 136 -0.80 0.44 16.83
C LEU A 136 0.48 1.19 16.50
N GLY A 137 0.35 2.26 15.74
CA GLY A 137 1.44 3.20 15.55
C GLY A 137 1.75 3.85 16.90
N ASP A 138 2.73 3.32 17.61
CA ASP A 138 3.51 4.12 18.54
C ASP A 138 4.30 5.15 17.73
N ASP A 139 4.70 6.27 18.34
CA ASP A 139 5.44 7.37 17.69
C ASP A 139 6.41 6.82 16.63
N SER A 140 6.00 6.92 15.37
CA SER A 140 6.67 6.22 14.27
C SER A 140 8.12 6.71 14.19
N PRO A 141 9.12 5.85 14.44
CA PRO A 141 10.53 6.22 14.30
C PRO A 141 10.85 6.75 12.89
N ASP A 142 9.99 6.47 11.94
CA ASP A 142 10.08 6.88 10.54
C ASP A 142 9.95 8.39 10.38
N ILE A 143 9.18 9.11 11.23
CA ILE A 143 9.03 10.57 11.16
C ILE A 143 10.37 11.25 11.44
N TRP A 144 11.06 10.84 12.51
CA TRP A 144 12.36 11.39 12.84
C TRP A 144 13.41 11.04 11.78
N LEU A 145 13.41 9.79 11.32
CA LEU A 145 14.34 9.30 10.32
C LEU A 145 14.13 9.99 8.97
N ASN A 146 12.88 10.24 8.57
CA ASN A 146 12.54 11.01 7.38
C ASN A 146 13.08 12.45 7.46
N GLY A 147 12.88 13.13 8.59
CA GLY A 147 13.44 14.47 8.84
C GLY A 147 14.96 14.49 8.75
N TYR A 148 15.63 13.47 9.28
CA TYR A 148 17.07 13.32 9.21
C TYR A 148 17.57 13.22 7.75
N TYR A 149 17.00 12.33 6.92
CA TYR A 149 17.41 12.19 5.53
C TYR A 149 17.02 13.38 4.65
N MET A 150 15.90 14.04 4.94
CA MET A 150 15.56 15.31 4.28
C MET A 150 16.59 16.41 4.58
N GLY A 151 17.05 16.51 5.83
CA GLY A 151 18.12 17.43 6.24
C GLY A 151 19.42 17.14 5.51
N LEU A 152 19.83 15.88 5.42
CA LEU A 152 21.04 15.46 4.68
C LEU A 152 20.91 15.78 3.19
N ASN A 153 19.77 15.53 2.57
CA ASN A 153 19.53 15.89 1.17
C ASN A 153 19.66 17.39 0.95
N HIS A 154 19.17 18.21 1.88
CA HIS A 154 19.29 19.67 1.81
C HIS A 154 20.75 20.12 1.85
N ILE A 155 21.55 19.54 2.75
CA ILE A 155 23.00 19.84 2.83
C ILE A 155 23.70 19.43 1.54
N LEU A 156 23.46 18.22 1.04
CA LEU A 156 24.04 17.72 -0.20
C LEU A 156 23.61 18.54 -1.44
N ALA A 157 22.42 19.11 -1.42
CA ALA A 157 21.93 19.99 -2.50
C ALA A 157 22.56 21.39 -2.47
N SER A 158 23.07 21.83 -1.30
CA SER A 158 23.72 23.14 -1.11
C SER A 158 25.18 23.14 -1.55
N ASP A 159 25.80 24.32 -1.59
CA ASP A 159 27.23 24.48 -1.88
C ASP A 159 28.13 23.90 -0.77
N ASN A 160 27.57 23.64 0.41
CA ASN A 160 28.28 23.07 1.57
C ASN A 160 28.54 21.56 1.44
N TYR A 161 28.04 20.88 0.39
CA TYR A 161 28.21 19.43 0.24
C TYR A 161 29.67 18.98 0.27
N ARG A 162 30.60 19.83 -0.19
CA ARG A 162 32.02 19.52 -0.25
C ARG A 162 32.61 19.26 1.13
N ILE A 163 32.17 19.97 2.16
CA ILE A 163 32.61 19.75 3.55
C ILE A 163 32.23 18.33 3.97
N MET A 164 31.03 17.90 3.65
CA MET A 164 30.52 16.58 4.02
C MET A 164 31.20 15.44 3.26
N VAL A 165 31.51 15.60 1.97
CA VAL A 165 32.06 14.51 1.15
C VAL A 165 33.58 14.47 1.11
N GLN A 166 34.27 15.49 1.61
CA GLN A 166 35.73 15.53 1.71
C GLN A 166 36.30 14.87 2.98
N GLU A 167 35.45 14.64 4.00
CA GLU A 167 35.86 13.90 5.19
C GLU A 167 36.10 12.43 4.84
N ALA A 168 37.29 11.92 5.20
CA ALA A 168 37.64 10.52 4.96
C ALA A 168 36.59 9.58 5.60
N ASP A 169 36.21 8.55 4.89
CA ASP A 169 35.26 7.52 5.34
C ASP A 169 33.84 7.98 5.68
N LEU A 170 33.54 9.29 5.71
CA LEU A 170 32.20 9.78 5.98
C LEU A 170 31.18 9.35 4.89
N PRO A 171 31.47 9.53 3.58
CA PRO A 171 30.53 9.13 2.53
C PRO A 171 30.19 7.64 2.56
N ILE A 172 31.17 6.76 2.75
CA ILE A 172 30.93 5.33 2.82
C ILE A 172 30.19 4.94 4.12
N GLY A 173 30.47 5.61 5.23
CA GLY A 173 29.75 5.45 6.48
C GLY A 173 28.28 5.82 6.36
N MET A 174 27.99 6.92 5.67
CA MET A 174 26.62 7.37 5.37
C MET A 174 25.87 6.40 4.46
N LEU A 175 26.52 5.85 3.43
CA LEU A 175 25.91 4.81 2.57
C LEU A 175 25.62 3.54 3.35
N ARG A 176 26.52 3.10 4.24
CA ARG A 176 26.29 1.93 5.11
C ARG A 176 25.09 2.13 6.03
N LYS A 177 25.03 3.31 6.69
CA LYS A 177 23.87 3.65 7.51
C LYS A 177 22.61 3.71 6.68
N GLY A 178 22.64 4.37 5.53
CA GLY A 178 21.52 4.46 4.61
C GLY A 178 21.01 3.10 4.15
N SER A 179 21.90 2.19 3.76
CA SER A 179 21.50 0.82 3.39
C SER A 179 20.86 0.05 4.53
N LEU A 180 21.33 0.24 5.78
CA LEU A 180 20.74 -0.41 6.94
C LEU A 180 19.34 0.13 7.23
N ASP A 181 19.15 1.45 7.20
CA ASP A 181 17.87 2.09 7.44
C ASP A 181 16.88 1.77 6.30
N PHE A 182 17.35 1.74 5.05
CA PHE A 182 16.57 1.31 3.90
C PHE A 182 16.03 -0.12 4.08
N ARG A 183 16.89 -1.04 4.47
CA ARG A 183 16.50 -2.45 4.70
C ARG A 183 15.45 -2.57 5.80
N ARG A 184 15.61 -1.84 6.91
CA ARG A 184 14.64 -1.84 8.01
C ARG A 184 13.28 -1.30 7.56
N THR A 185 13.27 -0.20 6.82
CA THR A 185 12.04 0.39 6.28
C THR A 185 11.38 -0.54 5.27
N TYR A 186 12.16 -1.23 4.43
CA TYR A 186 11.64 -2.22 3.49
C TYR A 186 10.97 -3.39 4.23
N GLN A 187 11.60 -3.92 5.28
CA GLN A 187 11.03 -5.00 6.10
C GLN A 187 9.73 -4.55 6.78
N SER A 188 9.69 -3.34 7.32
CA SER A 188 8.46 -2.78 7.89
C SER A 188 7.33 -2.67 6.84
N LEU A 189 7.63 -2.24 5.62
CA LEU A 189 6.65 -2.22 4.53
C LEU A 189 6.16 -3.62 4.15
N GLU A 190 7.04 -4.62 4.15
CA GLU A 190 6.68 -6.01 3.88
C GLU A 190 5.72 -6.55 4.94
N GLU A 191 6.00 -6.30 6.22
CA GLU A 191 5.13 -6.66 7.35
C GLU A 191 3.78 -5.96 7.26
N GLN A 192 3.76 -4.65 7.00
CA GLN A 192 2.53 -3.87 6.81
C GLN A 192 1.71 -4.38 5.62
N PHE A 193 2.36 -4.69 4.51
CA PHE A 193 1.69 -5.24 3.33
C PHE A 193 1.06 -6.60 3.63
N HIS A 194 1.77 -7.48 4.32
CA HIS A 194 1.23 -8.77 4.76
C HIS A 194 0.03 -8.58 5.69
N TYR A 195 0.12 -7.63 6.62
CA TYR A 195 -0.98 -7.29 7.53
C TYR A 195 -2.22 -6.78 6.78
N LEU A 196 -2.03 -5.90 5.79
CA LEU A 196 -3.12 -5.45 4.93
C LEU A 196 -3.78 -6.60 4.15
N GLN A 197 -2.99 -7.59 3.70
CA GLN A 197 -3.52 -8.80 3.07
C GLN A 197 -4.39 -9.61 4.04
N GLN A 198 -3.98 -9.74 5.30
CA GLN A 198 -4.78 -10.41 6.33
C GLN A 198 -6.11 -9.69 6.56
N ILE A 199 -6.09 -8.36 6.74
CA ILE A 199 -7.32 -7.55 6.88
C ILE A 199 -8.21 -7.71 5.63
N GLY A 200 -7.64 -7.63 4.44
CA GLY A 200 -8.37 -7.85 3.18
C GLY A 200 -9.02 -9.23 3.12
N GLY A 201 -8.37 -10.25 3.67
CA GLY A 201 -8.93 -11.59 3.79
C GLY A 201 -10.19 -11.65 4.65
N PHE A 202 -10.32 -10.84 5.71
CA PHE A 202 -11.55 -10.76 6.49
C PHE A 202 -12.70 -10.11 5.75
N TYR A 203 -12.40 -9.16 4.84
CA TYR A 203 -13.43 -8.52 4.05
C TYR A 203 -13.89 -9.39 2.87
N PHE A 204 -12.98 -10.10 2.19
CA PHE A 204 -13.23 -10.75 0.91
C PHE A 204 -12.49 -12.09 0.73
N ARG A 205 -12.62 -13.02 1.67
CA ARG A 205 -11.97 -14.34 1.57
C ARG A 205 -12.73 -15.26 0.60
N GLU A 206 -12.01 -16.13 -0.13
CA GLU A 206 -12.61 -17.11 -1.05
C GLU A 206 -13.57 -18.11 -0.39
N SER A 207 -13.37 -18.43 0.88
CA SER A 207 -14.10 -19.49 1.61
C SER A 207 -15.56 -19.16 1.96
N GLY A 208 -16.11 -18.02 1.57
CA GLY A 208 -17.51 -17.65 1.86
C GLY A 208 -17.77 -17.27 3.34
N ASN A 209 -16.73 -17.10 4.15
CA ASN A 209 -16.81 -16.71 5.56
C ASN A 209 -16.27 -15.30 5.81
N ASP A 210 -16.28 -14.45 4.79
CA ASP A 210 -15.85 -13.06 4.90
C ASP A 210 -17.02 -12.11 5.26
N LEU A 211 -16.65 -10.91 5.67
CA LEU A 211 -17.63 -9.91 6.10
C LEU A 211 -18.58 -9.47 4.99
N PHE A 212 -18.12 -9.44 3.75
CA PHE A 212 -18.97 -9.08 2.62
C PHE A 212 -20.12 -10.06 2.45
N ASP A 213 -19.85 -11.37 2.47
CA ASP A 213 -20.87 -12.41 2.42
C ASP A 213 -21.77 -12.39 3.65
N PHE A 214 -21.22 -12.09 4.85
CA PHE A 214 -22.02 -12.00 6.05
C PHE A 214 -23.02 -10.86 5.97
N TYR A 215 -22.59 -9.67 5.55
CA TYR A 215 -23.47 -8.52 5.42
C TYR A 215 -24.48 -8.69 4.28
N THR A 216 -24.08 -9.22 3.13
CA THR A 216 -25.02 -9.47 2.03
C THR A 216 -26.07 -10.52 2.43
N SER A 217 -25.66 -11.60 3.10
CA SER A 217 -26.59 -12.60 3.62
C SER A 217 -27.56 -12.02 4.66
N LEU A 218 -27.07 -11.13 5.53
CA LEU A 218 -27.90 -10.45 6.52
C LEU A 218 -28.90 -9.50 5.85
N TYR A 219 -28.47 -8.72 4.84
CA TYR A 219 -29.33 -7.84 4.07
C TYR A 219 -30.52 -8.58 3.48
N TYR A 220 -30.28 -9.72 2.81
CA TYR A 220 -31.36 -10.54 2.24
C TYR A 220 -32.31 -11.15 3.29
N LYS A 221 -31.79 -11.47 4.48
CA LYS A 221 -32.63 -11.99 5.57
C LYS A 221 -33.50 -10.93 6.23
N LEU A 222 -33.01 -9.69 6.34
CA LEU A 222 -33.76 -8.57 6.93
C LEU A 222 -34.87 -8.07 5.99
N GLY A 223 -34.65 -8.12 4.68
CA GLY A 223 -35.55 -7.54 3.69
C GLY A 223 -35.42 -6.01 3.60
N GLN A 224 -35.98 -5.42 2.53
CA GLN A 224 -35.84 -3.97 2.24
C GLN A 224 -36.60 -3.07 3.20
N ASP A 225 -37.74 -3.52 3.72
CA ASP A 225 -38.61 -2.74 4.62
C ASP A 225 -38.08 -2.61 6.06
N ASN A 226 -36.99 -3.26 6.38
CA ASN A 226 -36.41 -3.23 7.71
C ASN A 226 -35.50 -2.00 7.88
N GLU A 227 -35.70 -1.25 8.98
CA GLU A 227 -34.91 -0.04 9.27
C GLU A 227 -33.40 -0.33 9.33
N ASP A 228 -32.99 -1.48 9.85
CA ASP A 228 -31.59 -1.87 9.93
C ASP A 228 -31.00 -2.30 8.56
N SER A 229 -31.83 -2.54 7.55
CA SER A 229 -31.35 -2.84 6.19
C SER A 229 -30.55 -1.68 5.60
N LYS A 230 -30.90 -0.43 5.92
CA LYS A 230 -30.11 0.75 5.52
C LYS A 230 -28.70 0.71 6.14
N VAL A 231 -28.61 0.37 7.42
CA VAL A 231 -27.30 0.25 8.11
C VAL A 231 -26.45 -0.85 7.46
N VAL A 232 -27.05 -2.00 7.16
CA VAL A 232 -26.38 -3.13 6.50
C VAL A 232 -25.93 -2.72 5.10
N TYR A 233 -26.79 -2.05 4.36
CA TYR A 233 -26.49 -1.57 3.02
C TYR A 233 -25.32 -0.56 3.00
N ASP A 234 -25.34 0.41 3.91
CA ASP A 234 -24.25 1.39 4.05
C ASP A 234 -22.89 0.71 4.36
N ARG A 235 -22.92 -0.37 5.15
CA ARG A 235 -21.71 -1.18 5.42
C ARG A 235 -21.20 -1.88 4.16
N ILE A 236 -22.09 -2.49 3.38
CA ILE A 236 -21.73 -3.11 2.11
C ILE A 236 -21.13 -2.06 1.15
N GLN A 237 -21.76 -0.87 1.03
CA GLN A 237 -21.25 0.23 0.23
C GLN A 237 -19.85 0.67 0.63
N ARG A 238 -19.62 0.79 1.94
CA ARG A 238 -18.30 1.15 2.50
C ARG A 238 -17.25 0.10 2.14
N MET A 239 -17.58 -1.19 2.22
CA MET A 239 -16.67 -2.26 1.81
C MET A 239 -16.35 -2.19 0.32
N LEU A 240 -17.35 -1.98 -0.54
CA LEU A 240 -17.16 -1.82 -1.97
C LEU A 240 -16.27 -0.62 -2.31
N SER A 241 -16.48 0.52 -1.66
CA SER A 241 -15.65 1.70 -1.88
C SER A 241 -14.20 1.53 -1.41
N LYS A 242 -13.97 0.73 -0.38
CA LYS A 242 -12.62 0.45 0.15
C LYS A 242 -11.88 -0.65 -0.61
N ALA A 243 -12.58 -1.51 -1.33
CA ALA A 243 -11.97 -2.60 -2.09
C ALA A 243 -10.98 -2.08 -3.14
N GLY A 244 -11.25 -0.94 -3.76
CA GLY A 244 -10.31 -0.29 -4.68
C GLY A 244 -8.98 0.15 -4.02
N ALA A 245 -8.99 0.42 -2.71
CA ALA A 245 -7.78 0.75 -1.94
C ALA A 245 -6.98 -0.50 -1.53
N LEU A 246 -7.60 -1.67 -1.58
CA LEU A 246 -7.02 -2.97 -1.24
C LEU A 246 -6.51 -3.65 -2.52
N SER A 247 -5.42 -3.11 -3.10
CA SER A 247 -4.86 -3.54 -4.41
C SER A 247 -4.37 -5.00 -4.47
N PHE A 248 -4.35 -5.70 -3.34
CA PHE A 248 -3.96 -7.11 -3.20
C PHE A 248 -5.15 -8.10 -3.19
N ILE A 249 -6.41 -7.60 -3.27
CA ILE A 249 -7.58 -8.47 -3.42
C ILE A 249 -7.55 -9.08 -4.81
N ASP A 250 -7.93 -10.36 -4.92
CA ASP A 250 -8.22 -10.95 -6.22
C ASP A 250 -9.36 -10.15 -6.88
N GLN A 251 -8.99 -9.30 -7.85
CA GLN A 251 -9.91 -8.40 -8.52
C GLN A 251 -11.00 -9.16 -9.27
N ASN A 252 -10.71 -10.35 -9.80
CA ASN A 252 -11.69 -11.16 -10.50
C ASN A 252 -12.76 -11.70 -9.55
N LEU A 253 -12.32 -12.23 -8.40
CA LEU A 253 -13.22 -12.71 -7.35
C LEU A 253 -14.07 -11.57 -6.81
N PHE A 254 -13.45 -10.45 -6.47
CA PHE A 254 -14.15 -9.26 -5.97
C PHE A 254 -15.20 -8.75 -6.98
N THR A 255 -14.82 -8.60 -8.25
CA THR A 255 -15.71 -8.13 -9.33
C THR A 255 -16.90 -9.08 -9.50
N SER A 256 -16.65 -10.39 -9.51
CA SER A 256 -17.72 -11.41 -9.63
C SER A 256 -18.73 -11.31 -8.47
N ARG A 257 -18.26 -11.13 -7.23
CA ARG A 257 -19.12 -11.00 -6.04
C ARG A 257 -19.89 -9.70 -6.03
N ALA A 258 -19.25 -8.58 -6.38
CA ALA A 258 -19.90 -7.28 -6.51
C ALA A 258 -21.00 -7.29 -7.59
N GLN A 259 -20.73 -7.89 -8.74
CA GLN A 259 -21.72 -8.06 -9.81
C GLN A 259 -22.89 -8.97 -9.40
N SER A 260 -22.62 -10.06 -8.68
CA SER A 260 -23.65 -10.95 -8.16
C SER A 260 -24.59 -10.22 -7.19
N PHE A 261 -24.04 -9.43 -6.29
CA PHE A 261 -24.81 -8.60 -5.36
C PHE A 261 -25.66 -7.56 -6.09
N GLN A 262 -25.08 -6.83 -7.05
CA GLN A 262 -25.79 -5.84 -7.86
C GLN A 262 -26.94 -6.48 -8.68
N SER A 263 -26.70 -7.64 -9.29
CA SER A 263 -27.72 -8.36 -10.04
C SER A 263 -28.90 -8.78 -9.15
N SER A 264 -28.60 -9.23 -7.94
CA SER A 264 -29.63 -9.60 -6.95
C SER A 264 -30.44 -8.39 -6.49
N LEU A 265 -29.81 -7.22 -6.28
CA LEU A 265 -30.52 -5.97 -5.98
C LEU A 265 -31.45 -5.55 -7.11
N SER A 266 -31.01 -5.64 -8.36
CA SER A 266 -31.82 -5.30 -9.55
C SER A 266 -33.05 -6.21 -9.68
N LEU A 267 -32.91 -7.50 -9.34
CA LEU A 267 -34.04 -8.44 -9.35
C LEU A 267 -35.04 -8.14 -8.24
N MET A 268 -34.58 -7.75 -7.06
CA MET A 268 -35.43 -7.35 -5.93
C MET A 268 -36.22 -6.07 -6.27
N GLY A 269 -35.54 -5.04 -6.80
CA GLY A 269 -36.19 -3.78 -7.21
C GLY A 269 -37.20 -3.94 -8.35
N SER A 270 -37.01 -4.91 -9.24
CA SER A 270 -37.97 -5.17 -10.33
C SER A 270 -39.21 -5.94 -9.89
N ALA A 271 -39.15 -6.68 -8.80
CA ALA A 271 -40.32 -7.40 -8.26
C ALA A 271 -41.31 -6.45 -7.56
N ASP A 272 -40.82 -5.36 -6.95
CA ASP A 272 -41.65 -4.38 -6.22
C ASP A 272 -42.26 -3.28 -7.14
N SER A 273 -41.77 -3.12 -8.36
CA SER A 273 -42.25 -2.08 -9.29
C SER A 273 -43.67 -2.32 -9.86
N ALA A 274 -44.33 -3.40 -9.45
CA ALA A 274 -45.74 -3.66 -9.84
C ALA A 274 -46.75 -2.90 -8.95
N ASP A 275 -46.37 -2.38 -7.78
CA ASP A 275 -47.32 -1.69 -6.89
C ASP A 275 -46.62 -0.76 -5.87
N SER A 276 -46.11 0.39 -6.26
CA SER A 276 -46.00 1.62 -5.44
C SER A 276 -44.92 2.55 -5.93
N GLY A 277 -45.23 3.85 -5.96
CA GLY A 277 -44.35 4.91 -6.40
C GLY A 277 -43.14 5.17 -5.51
N PHE A 278 -42.02 4.57 -5.82
CA PHE A 278 -40.72 4.85 -5.21
C PHE A 278 -39.78 5.49 -6.26
N SER A 279 -39.68 6.82 -6.21
CA SER A 279 -38.75 7.59 -7.05
C SER A 279 -37.33 7.72 -6.44
N ASP A 280 -37.15 7.42 -5.14
CA ASP A 280 -35.88 7.62 -4.44
C ASP A 280 -34.89 6.44 -4.57
N ASP A 281 -35.39 5.21 -4.68
CA ASP A 281 -34.53 4.01 -4.76
C ASP A 281 -33.81 3.90 -6.12
N SER A 282 -34.39 4.45 -7.18
CA SER A 282 -33.78 4.49 -8.52
C SER A 282 -32.50 5.35 -8.54
N GLU A 283 -32.45 6.43 -7.77
CA GLU A 283 -31.28 7.32 -7.68
C GLU A 283 -30.15 6.67 -6.86
N ILE A 284 -30.49 5.95 -5.81
CA ILE A 284 -29.52 5.18 -4.98
C ILE A 284 -28.92 4.03 -5.79
N LEU A 285 -29.75 3.28 -6.51
CA LEU A 285 -29.29 2.23 -7.43
C LEU A 285 -28.45 2.77 -8.59
N GLY A 286 -28.76 3.97 -9.09
CA GLY A 286 -27.99 4.64 -10.13
C GLY A 286 -26.60 5.08 -9.62
N ARG A 287 -26.50 5.57 -8.39
CA ARG A 287 -25.21 5.91 -7.75
C ARG A 287 -24.36 4.68 -7.49
N LEU A 288 -24.98 3.56 -7.11
CA LEU A 288 -24.34 2.25 -6.95
C LEU A 288 -23.75 1.73 -8.26
N ALA A 289 -24.55 1.71 -9.31
CA ALA A 289 -24.11 1.31 -10.64
C ALA A 289 -22.96 2.20 -11.13
N GLY A 290 -23.02 3.50 -10.86
CA GLY A 290 -21.96 4.46 -11.17
C GLY A 290 -20.67 4.16 -10.43
N SER A 291 -20.74 3.90 -9.12
CA SER A 291 -19.55 3.58 -8.30
C SER A 291 -18.93 2.24 -8.69
N LEU A 292 -19.74 1.21 -8.97
CA LEU A 292 -19.24 -0.09 -9.43
C LEU A 292 -18.66 -0.02 -10.84
N ASN A 293 -19.26 0.74 -11.77
CA ASN A 293 -18.69 0.96 -13.09
C ASN A 293 -17.35 1.71 -13.01
N THR A 294 -17.23 2.70 -12.14
CA THR A 294 -15.97 3.39 -11.90
C THR A 294 -14.90 2.44 -11.37
N ILE A 295 -15.23 1.54 -10.44
CA ILE A 295 -14.31 0.51 -9.93
C ILE A 295 -13.94 -0.49 -11.04
N LEU A 296 -14.88 -0.88 -11.88
CA LEU A 296 -14.65 -1.80 -13.00
C LEU A 296 -13.80 -1.17 -14.12
N GLU A 297 -13.93 0.14 -14.37
CA GLU A 297 -13.08 0.90 -15.32
C GLU A 297 -11.64 1.05 -14.83
N TYR A 298 -11.40 1.11 -13.51
CA TYR A 298 -10.05 1.11 -12.93
C TYR A 298 -9.40 -0.28 -12.82
N ALA A 299 -10.19 -1.36 -12.93
CA ALA A 299 -9.72 -2.74 -12.86
C ALA A 299 -9.42 -3.37 -14.24
N GLY A 300 -9.76 -2.70 -15.33
CA GLY A 300 -9.44 -3.08 -16.72
C GLY A 300 -8.24 -2.32 -17.25
#